data_2c6711115aa978aa43dae9e57745401b
#
_entry.id   2c6711115aa978aa43dae9e57745401b
#
_cell.length_a   1.000
_cell.length_b   1.000
_cell.length_c   1.000
_cell.angle_alpha   90.00
_cell.angle_beta   90.00
_cell.angle_gamma   90.00
#
_symmetry.space_group_name_H-M   'P 1'
#
loop_
_entity.id
_entity.type
_entity.pdbx_description
1 polymer ?
#
loop_
_entity_poly.entity_id
_entity_poly.type
_entity_poly.pdbx_seq_one_letter_code
_entity_poly.pdbx_strand_id
1 'polypeptide(L)'
;MKKGFKLISAFLVSFMIMMSSIMPAFADETDTSTTGDLLDKIQERGELIVGTSPDFPPNEFIDSTKTGQAQYVGSDIELAKYIAKKMGVKLTIKASSFDTVLANLQTEEIDLAITGLAYT
;
A
#
# COMPACT_ATOMS: atom_id res chain seq x y z
N MET A 1 -57.93 32.12 23.72
CA MET A 1 -57.38 31.35 22.58
C MET A 1 -55.87 31.47 22.32
N LYS A 2 -55.07 32.04 23.21
CA LYS A 2 -53.63 32.22 22.99
C LYS A 2 -52.73 31.31 23.86
N LYS A 3 -53.28 30.43 24.67
CA LYS A 3 -52.51 29.56 25.58
C LYS A 3 -52.29 28.12 25.06
N GLY A 4 -53.04 27.68 24.03
CA GLY A 4 -52.90 26.34 23.45
C GLY A 4 -51.77 26.20 22.46
N PHE A 5 -51.37 27.28 21.78
CA PHE A 5 -50.38 27.26 20.72
C PHE A 5 -48.91 27.11 21.21
N LYS A 6 -48.66 27.56 22.46
CA LYS A 6 -47.31 27.45 23.05
C LYS A 6 -46.97 26.04 23.55
N LEU A 7 -47.94 25.24 23.91
CA LEU A 7 -47.76 23.87 24.40
C LEU A 7 -47.50 22.89 23.25
N ILE A 8 -48.11 23.12 22.10
CA ILE A 8 -47.89 22.26 20.91
C ILE A 8 -46.48 22.47 20.31
N SER A 9 -45.98 23.71 20.36
CA SER A 9 -44.64 24.03 19.91
C SER A 9 -43.54 23.39 20.77
N ALA A 10 -43.74 23.31 22.08
CA ALA A 10 -42.79 22.68 22.99
C ALA A 10 -42.73 21.16 22.83
N PHE A 11 -43.85 20.52 22.47
CA PHE A 11 -43.90 19.07 22.24
C PHE A 11 -43.25 18.66 20.94
N LEU A 12 -43.36 19.47 19.88
CA LEU A 12 -42.71 19.23 18.59
C LEU A 12 -41.18 19.37 18.66
N VAL A 13 -40.67 20.33 19.44
CA VAL A 13 -39.21 20.51 19.62
C VAL A 13 -38.62 19.38 20.49
N SER A 14 -39.37 18.91 21.51
CA SER A 14 -38.92 17.77 22.33
C SER A 14 -38.89 16.44 21.57
N PHE A 15 -39.78 16.23 20.61
CA PHE A 15 -39.83 15.02 19.79
C PHE A 15 -38.72 15.00 18.74
N MET A 16 -38.25 16.16 18.28
CA MET A 16 -37.19 16.27 17.29
C MET A 16 -35.79 16.04 17.87
N ILE A 17 -35.62 16.23 19.19
CA ILE A 17 -34.33 16.01 19.88
C ILE A 17 -34.15 14.52 20.25
N MET A 18 -35.21 13.74 20.34
CA MET A 18 -35.14 12.33 20.72
C MET A 18 -34.86 11.38 19.58
N MET A 19 -34.87 11.86 18.34
CA MET A 19 -34.57 11.04 17.14
C MET A 19 -33.13 11.10 16.68
N SER A 20 -32.23 11.81 17.39
CA SER A 20 -30.84 11.99 17.01
C SER A 20 -29.85 11.00 17.65
N SER A 21 -30.32 9.95 18.34
CA SER A 21 -29.45 9.11 19.16
C SER A 21 -29.40 7.63 18.75
N ILE A 22 -29.79 7.29 17.54
CA ILE A 22 -29.57 5.92 17.02
C ILE A 22 -28.84 6.03 15.69
N MET A 23 -27.59 6.45 15.74
CA MET A 23 -26.60 5.99 14.77
C MET A 23 -25.95 4.75 15.39
N PRO A 24 -26.12 3.56 14.82
CA PRO A 24 -25.18 2.49 15.09
C PRO A 24 -23.83 2.97 14.57
N ALA A 25 -22.87 3.09 15.47
CA ALA A 25 -21.48 3.17 15.11
C ALA A 25 -21.10 1.83 14.46
N PHE A 26 -21.36 1.70 13.18
CA PHE A 26 -20.60 0.80 12.34
C PHE A 26 -19.23 1.46 12.16
N ALA A 27 -18.37 1.26 13.15
CA ALA A 27 -16.97 1.25 12.91
C ALA A 27 -16.69 0.01 12.04
N ASP A 28 -16.92 0.14 10.76
CA ASP A 28 -16.32 -0.73 9.77
C ASP A 28 -14.87 -0.29 9.67
N GLU A 29 -14.06 -0.78 10.60
CA GLU A 29 -12.60 -0.80 10.43
C GLU A 29 -12.29 -1.84 9.35
N THR A 30 -12.70 -1.54 8.14
CA THR A 30 -12.09 -2.18 6.98
C THR A 30 -10.81 -1.42 6.71
N ASP A 31 -9.73 -1.90 7.29
CA ASP A 31 -8.36 -1.54 6.95
C ASP A 31 -8.08 -1.98 5.50
N THR A 32 -8.71 -1.29 4.56
CA THR A 32 -8.59 -1.53 3.11
C THR A 32 -7.81 -0.41 2.42
N SER A 33 -7.32 0.58 3.19
CA SER A 33 -6.76 1.79 2.59
C SER A 33 -5.28 1.70 2.23
N THR A 34 -4.53 0.71 2.75
CA THR A 34 -3.07 0.70 2.59
C THR A 34 -2.63 0.24 1.19
N THR A 35 -3.36 -0.71 0.57
CA THR A 35 -2.94 -1.26 -0.74
C THR A 35 -3.27 -0.33 -1.89
N GLY A 36 -4.42 0.36 -1.86
CA GLY A 36 -4.78 1.36 -2.88
C GLY A 36 -3.85 2.57 -2.84
N ASP A 37 -3.53 3.06 -1.66
CA ASP A 37 -2.64 4.20 -1.46
C ASP A 37 -1.20 3.92 -1.97
N LEU A 38 -0.65 2.72 -1.74
CA LEU A 38 0.67 2.36 -2.24
C LEU A 38 0.70 2.26 -3.77
N LEU A 39 -0.31 1.65 -4.38
CA LEU A 39 -0.41 1.54 -5.82
C LEU A 39 -0.51 2.92 -6.48
N ASP A 40 -1.33 3.79 -5.93
CA ASP A 40 -1.50 5.16 -6.40
C ASP A 40 -0.18 5.95 -6.30
N LYS A 41 0.53 5.84 -5.18
CA LYS A 41 1.87 6.44 -4.98
C LYS A 41 2.89 5.97 -6.02
N ILE A 42 2.92 4.67 -6.32
CA ILE A 42 3.81 4.09 -7.34
C ILE A 42 3.46 4.64 -8.72
N GLN A 43 2.18 4.69 -9.07
CA GLN A 43 1.72 5.19 -10.36
C GLN A 43 1.97 6.69 -10.53
N GLU A 44 1.71 7.49 -9.51
CA GLU A 44 2.00 8.93 -9.51
C GLU A 44 3.49 9.21 -9.64
N ARG A 45 4.33 8.45 -8.96
CA ARG A 45 5.79 8.54 -9.06
C ARG A 45 6.30 8.02 -10.40
N GLY A 46 5.57 7.13 -11.07
CA GLY A 46 5.97 6.49 -12.34
C GLY A 46 7.11 5.49 -12.18
N GLU A 47 7.34 4.98 -10.99
CA GLU A 47 8.48 4.10 -10.67
C GLU A 47 8.09 3.07 -9.61
N LEU A 48 8.45 1.80 -9.86
CA LEU A 48 8.39 0.70 -8.89
C LEU A 48 9.82 0.43 -8.37
N ILE A 49 10.01 0.57 -7.07
CA ILE A 49 11.29 0.29 -6.41
C ILE A 49 11.23 -1.10 -5.78
N VAL A 50 12.02 -2.03 -6.31
CA VAL A 50 12.08 -3.42 -5.85
C VAL A 50 13.39 -3.68 -5.13
N GLY A 51 13.30 -4.10 -3.87
CA GLY A 51 14.43 -4.56 -3.08
C GLY A 51 14.76 -6.03 -3.34
N THR A 52 16.03 -6.34 -3.46
CA THR A 52 16.54 -7.71 -3.65
C THR A 52 17.93 -7.88 -3.04
N SER A 53 18.27 -9.12 -2.68
CA SER A 53 19.62 -9.52 -2.26
C SER A 53 20.20 -10.38 -3.39
N PRO A 54 21.01 -9.81 -4.32
CA PRO A 54 21.37 -10.46 -5.57
C PRO A 54 22.55 -11.42 -5.42
N ASP A 55 22.41 -12.41 -4.55
CA ASP A 55 23.41 -13.45 -4.21
C ASP A 55 22.85 -14.87 -4.29
N PHE A 56 21.67 -15.04 -4.90
CA PHE A 56 20.96 -16.32 -4.97
C PHE A 56 20.63 -16.77 -6.40
N PRO A 57 21.64 -17.17 -7.22
CA PRO A 57 21.37 -17.66 -8.56
C PRO A 57 20.61 -19.00 -8.54
N PRO A 58 19.70 -19.27 -9.47
CA PRO A 58 19.39 -18.47 -10.68
C PRO A 58 18.29 -17.41 -10.48
N ASN A 59 17.85 -17.18 -9.24
CA ASN A 59 16.70 -16.33 -8.94
C ASN A 59 17.05 -14.84 -9.05
N GLU A 60 18.05 -14.41 -8.30
CA GLU A 60 18.57 -13.04 -8.32
C GLU A 60 20.10 -13.04 -8.13
N PHE A 61 20.81 -12.46 -9.08
CA PHE A 61 22.29 -12.38 -9.02
C PHE A 61 22.83 -11.23 -9.88
N ILE A 62 24.13 -10.98 -9.75
CA ILE A 62 24.82 -9.95 -10.50
C ILE A 62 25.53 -10.58 -11.70
N ASP A 63 25.22 -10.09 -12.91
CA ASP A 63 25.98 -10.34 -14.13
C ASP A 63 27.11 -9.31 -14.23
N SER A 64 28.32 -9.72 -13.91
CA SER A 64 29.49 -8.84 -13.88
C SER A 64 29.94 -8.31 -15.28
N THR A 65 29.30 -8.82 -16.33
CA THR A 65 29.54 -8.30 -17.70
C THR A 65 28.74 -7.07 -18.04
N LYS A 66 27.76 -6.73 -17.15
CA LYS A 66 26.85 -5.60 -17.30
C LYS A 66 27.07 -4.58 -16.18
N THR A 67 26.53 -3.38 -16.37
CA THR A 67 26.63 -2.29 -15.39
C THR A 67 25.28 -1.64 -15.12
N GLY A 68 25.18 -0.87 -14.03
CA GLY A 68 23.96 -0.19 -13.63
C GLY A 68 22.81 -1.16 -13.35
N GLN A 69 21.60 -0.78 -13.68
CA GLN A 69 20.41 -1.62 -13.43
C GLN A 69 20.42 -2.92 -14.26
N ALA A 70 21.09 -2.93 -15.40
CA ALA A 70 21.17 -4.11 -16.27
C ALA A 70 22.01 -5.27 -15.68
N GLN A 71 22.83 -5.00 -14.66
CA GLN A 71 23.62 -6.04 -13.99
C GLN A 71 22.79 -7.03 -13.16
N TYR A 72 21.62 -6.62 -12.72
CA TYR A 72 20.72 -7.48 -11.94
C TYR A 72 19.95 -8.39 -12.89
N VAL A 73 20.08 -9.69 -12.68
CA VAL A 73 19.53 -10.73 -13.56
C VAL A 73 18.97 -11.89 -12.73
N GLY A 74 18.16 -12.72 -13.37
CA GLY A 74 17.55 -13.89 -12.77
C GLY A 74 16.04 -13.88 -12.85
N SER A 75 15.38 -14.99 -12.44
CA SER A 75 13.93 -15.16 -12.54
C SER A 75 13.16 -14.12 -11.74
N ASP A 76 13.66 -13.76 -10.56
CA ASP A 76 13.03 -12.76 -9.69
C ASP A 76 13.14 -11.36 -10.28
N ILE A 77 14.26 -11.06 -10.94
CA ILE A 77 14.41 -9.80 -11.65
C ILE A 77 13.49 -9.72 -12.88
N GLU A 78 13.30 -10.83 -13.60
CA GLU A 78 12.34 -10.88 -14.71
C GLU A 78 10.89 -10.74 -14.21
N LEU A 79 10.56 -11.30 -13.05
CA LEU A 79 9.26 -11.07 -12.38
C LEU A 79 9.07 -9.59 -12.05
N ALA A 80 10.07 -8.93 -11.46
CA ALA A 80 10.02 -7.50 -11.16
C ALA A 80 9.78 -6.66 -12.42
N LYS A 81 10.49 -6.97 -13.52
CA LYS A 81 10.29 -6.31 -14.82
C LYS A 81 8.88 -6.51 -15.36
N TYR A 82 8.34 -7.71 -15.23
CA TYR A 82 6.98 -8.02 -15.67
C TYR A 82 5.94 -7.20 -14.87
N ILE A 83 6.09 -7.13 -13.55
CA ILE A 83 5.19 -6.35 -12.68
C ILE A 83 5.23 -4.87 -13.07
N ALA A 84 6.42 -4.26 -13.14
CA ALA A 84 6.57 -2.86 -13.51
C ALA A 84 5.98 -2.56 -14.89
N LYS A 85 6.19 -3.43 -15.87
CA LYS A 85 5.60 -3.32 -17.21
C LYS A 85 4.07 -3.36 -17.16
N LYS A 86 3.48 -4.26 -16.37
CA LYS A 86 2.02 -4.35 -16.20
C LYS A 86 1.43 -3.13 -15.52
N MET A 87 2.17 -2.51 -14.60
CA MET A 87 1.79 -1.28 -13.95
C MET A 87 2.01 -0.03 -14.82
N GLY A 88 2.76 -0.16 -15.93
CA GLY A 88 3.09 0.97 -16.81
C GLY A 88 4.11 1.94 -16.19
N VAL A 89 4.98 1.46 -15.31
CA VAL A 89 5.97 2.28 -14.60
C VAL A 89 7.39 1.77 -14.85
N LYS A 90 8.38 2.62 -14.57
CA LYS A 90 9.79 2.26 -14.60
C LYS A 90 10.13 1.32 -13.43
N LEU A 91 11.04 0.37 -13.64
CA LEU A 91 11.61 -0.46 -12.60
C LEU A 91 12.95 0.09 -12.11
N THR A 92 13.12 0.16 -10.79
CA THR A 92 14.42 0.38 -10.14
C THR A 92 14.68 -0.76 -9.15
N ILE A 93 15.80 -1.46 -9.34
CA ILE A 93 16.27 -2.48 -8.39
C ILE A 93 17.14 -1.79 -7.33
N LYS A 94 16.79 -1.94 -6.07
CA LYS A 94 17.56 -1.52 -4.91
C LYS A 94 18.18 -2.76 -4.27
N ALA A 95 19.43 -3.05 -4.62
CA ALA A 95 20.16 -4.20 -4.11
C ALA A 95 20.76 -3.90 -2.75
N SER A 96 20.63 -4.85 -1.82
CA SER A 96 21.23 -4.78 -0.48
C SER A 96 21.33 -6.17 0.14
N SER A 97 21.85 -6.29 1.36
CA SER A 97 21.77 -7.56 2.09
C SER A 97 20.32 -7.94 2.39
N PHE A 98 20.05 -9.22 2.57
CA PHE A 98 18.69 -9.73 2.87
C PHE A 98 18.03 -9.00 4.03
N ASP A 99 18.71 -8.86 5.18
CA ASP A 99 18.16 -8.16 6.34
C ASP A 99 17.87 -6.69 6.06
N THR A 100 18.69 -6.05 5.22
CA THR A 100 18.47 -4.66 4.81
C THR A 100 17.28 -4.54 3.87
N VAL A 101 17.04 -5.51 2.98
CA VAL A 101 15.82 -5.53 2.14
C VAL A 101 14.57 -5.53 3.02
N LEU A 102 14.54 -6.37 4.05
CA LEU A 102 13.38 -6.43 4.96
C LEU A 102 13.21 -5.13 5.76
N ALA A 103 14.30 -4.52 6.23
CA ALA A 103 14.26 -3.24 6.91
C ALA A 103 13.75 -2.12 5.98
N ASN A 104 14.23 -2.06 4.74
CA ASN A 104 13.80 -1.07 3.75
C ASN A 104 12.33 -1.21 3.37
N LEU A 105 11.77 -2.42 3.41
CA LEU A 105 10.33 -2.62 3.21
C LEU A 105 9.52 -2.01 4.36
N GLN A 106 9.97 -2.19 5.60
CA GLN A 106 9.31 -1.63 6.78
C GLN A 106 9.38 -0.10 6.86
N THR A 107 10.44 0.48 6.30
CA THR A 107 10.64 1.94 6.26
C THR A 107 10.12 2.60 4.99
N GLU A 108 9.44 1.85 4.13
CA GLU A 108 8.90 2.32 2.85
C GLU A 108 9.98 2.88 1.88
N GLU A 109 11.23 2.47 2.05
CA GLU A 109 12.31 2.81 1.12
C GLU A 109 12.28 1.98 -0.17
N ILE A 110 11.57 0.87 -0.15
CA ILE A 110 11.21 0.04 -1.30
C ILE A 110 9.71 -0.23 -1.28
N ASP A 111 9.13 -0.44 -2.43
CA ASP A 111 7.71 -0.73 -2.57
C ASP A 111 7.42 -2.23 -2.47
N LEU A 112 8.35 -3.05 -2.90
CA LEU A 112 8.21 -4.50 -3.02
C LEU A 112 9.55 -5.18 -2.76
N ALA A 113 9.57 -6.24 -1.99
CA ALA A 113 10.71 -7.13 -1.84
C ALA A 113 10.49 -8.38 -2.70
N ILE A 114 11.40 -8.65 -3.61
CA ILE A 114 11.46 -9.90 -4.38
C ILE A 114 12.86 -10.46 -4.19
N THR A 115 12.99 -11.51 -3.39
CA THR A 115 14.27 -12.13 -3.03
C THR A 115 13.99 -13.51 -2.46
N GLY A 116 15.00 -14.33 -2.23
CA GLY A 116 14.91 -15.70 -1.74
C GLY A 116 14.23 -15.85 -0.38
N LEU A 117 12.98 -15.40 -0.27
CA LEU A 117 12.13 -15.55 0.93
C LEU A 117 11.59 -16.97 1.01
N ALA A 118 11.96 -17.71 2.04
CA ALA A 118 11.39 -19.01 2.33
C ALA A 118 10.27 -18.89 3.38
N TYR A 119 9.21 -19.65 3.18
CA TYR A 119 8.20 -19.83 4.22
C TYR A 119 8.77 -20.69 5.35
N THR A 120 8.70 -20.22 6.59
CA THR A 120 9.16 -20.95 7.79
C THR A 120 8.00 -21.26 8.73
#